data_29e5e9d0b1dbe75031cc3dc19f62d994
#
_entry.id   29e5e9d0b1dbe75031cc3dc19f62d994
#
_cell.length_a   1.000
_cell.length_b   1.000
_cell.length_c   1.000
_cell.angle_alpha   90.00
_cell.angle_beta   90.00
_cell.angle_gamma   90.00
#
_symmetry.space_group_name_H-M   'P 1'
#
loop_
_entity.id
_entity.type
_entity.pdbx_description
1 polymer ?
#
loop_
_entity_poly.entity_id
_entity_poly.type
_entity_poly.pdbx_seq_one_letter_code
_entity_poly.pdbx_strand_id
1 'polypeptide(L)'
;MREVLGPLRIVEPIEETWVELASWRYPPPFDFYNGDVDPVLNPERYFGAFDQQGELVGFYYFEPKPPDLDYGLGLRPDLVGQSLGLEFFLAGLTFARERYQPRRVYLHVAEFNERARKVYERAGFEVVSRHVRSFERFGEVPFLTMAERRP
;
A
#
# COMPACT_ATOMS: atom_id res chain seq x y z
N MET A 1 -19.91 10.36 -2.65
CA MET A 1 -18.72 9.80 -3.30
C MET A 1 -17.59 10.81 -3.25
N ARG A 2 -16.41 10.39 -2.88
CA ARG A 2 -15.24 11.25 -2.90
C ARG A 2 -14.65 11.32 -4.31
N GLU A 3 -14.29 12.51 -4.72
CA GLU A 3 -13.57 12.72 -5.98
C GLU A 3 -12.06 12.84 -5.74
N VAL A 4 -11.67 13.35 -4.57
CA VAL A 4 -10.27 13.51 -4.17
C VAL A 4 -10.12 13.23 -2.69
N LEU A 5 -8.93 12.84 -2.28
CA LEU A 5 -8.59 12.67 -0.86
C LEU A 5 -8.18 13.99 -0.22
N GLY A 6 -7.59 14.88 -1.02
CA GLY A 6 -6.98 16.09 -0.52
C GLY A 6 -5.67 15.83 0.21
N PRO A 7 -5.12 16.84 0.89
CA PRO A 7 -3.87 16.66 1.64
C PRO A 7 -4.00 15.62 2.74
N LEU A 8 -2.97 14.79 2.89
CA LEU A 8 -2.94 13.72 3.89
C LEU A 8 -1.89 14.02 4.95
N ARG A 9 -2.22 13.67 6.19
CA ARG A 9 -1.28 13.64 7.29
C ARG A 9 -0.83 12.19 7.48
N ILE A 10 0.44 11.94 7.23
CA ILE A 10 1.04 10.60 7.28
C ILE A 10 1.89 10.52 8.54
N VAL A 11 1.45 9.71 9.49
CA VAL A 11 2.05 9.68 10.83
C VAL A 11 2.18 8.25 11.35
N GLU A 12 3.05 8.07 12.34
CA GLU A 12 3.21 6.80 13.01
C GLU A 12 1.90 6.39 13.67
N PRO A 13 1.50 5.11 13.57
CA PRO A 13 0.25 4.65 14.15
C PRO A 13 0.30 4.66 15.68
N ILE A 14 -0.81 5.09 16.29
CA ILE A 14 -1.06 4.91 17.71
C ILE A 14 -1.98 3.70 17.90
N GLU A 15 -2.26 3.33 19.13
CA GLU A 15 -3.06 2.15 19.42
C GLU A 15 -4.42 2.16 18.71
N GLU A 16 -5.11 3.29 18.72
CA GLU A 16 -6.42 3.43 18.05
C GLU A 16 -6.32 3.22 16.54
N THR A 17 -5.20 3.66 15.93
CA THR A 17 -4.95 3.45 14.51
C THR A 17 -4.88 1.95 14.21
N TRP A 18 -4.14 1.20 15.02
CA TRP A 18 -4.01 -0.24 14.84
C TRP A 18 -5.35 -0.96 14.98
N VAL A 19 -6.17 -0.55 15.96
CA VAL A 19 -7.49 -1.13 16.16
C VAL A 19 -8.37 -0.93 14.94
N GLU A 20 -8.38 0.27 14.38
CA GLU A 20 -9.16 0.55 13.19
C GLU A 20 -8.67 -0.24 11.99
N LEU A 21 -7.36 -0.25 11.73
CA LEU A 21 -6.78 -1.01 10.61
C LEU A 21 -7.11 -2.49 10.70
N ALA A 22 -7.05 -3.06 11.90
CA ALA A 22 -7.37 -4.47 12.11
C ALA A 22 -8.83 -4.80 11.85
N SER A 23 -9.72 -3.80 11.89
CA SER A 23 -11.15 -3.99 11.64
C SER A 23 -11.52 -3.98 10.15
N TRP A 24 -10.62 -3.51 9.30
CA TRP A 24 -10.93 -3.40 7.87
C TRP A 24 -11.06 -4.77 7.21
N ARG A 25 -12.05 -4.91 6.34
CA ARG A 25 -12.33 -6.15 5.62
C ARG A 25 -12.55 -5.85 4.14
N TYR A 26 -11.85 -6.59 3.30
CA TYR A 26 -11.98 -6.48 1.85
C TYR A 26 -12.80 -7.67 1.34
N PRO A 27 -13.72 -7.43 0.38
CA PRO A 27 -14.51 -8.54 -0.18
C PRO A 27 -13.66 -9.44 -1.07
N PRO A 28 -14.10 -10.70 -1.29
CA PRO A 28 -13.42 -11.57 -2.25
C PRO A 28 -13.33 -10.92 -3.64
N PRO A 29 -12.26 -11.12 -4.41
CA PRO A 29 -11.12 -11.99 -4.13
C PRO A 29 -10.01 -11.33 -3.29
N PHE A 30 -10.26 -10.12 -2.74
CA PHE A 30 -9.26 -9.36 -2.01
C PHE A 30 -9.22 -9.68 -0.51
N ASP A 31 -10.01 -10.64 -0.06
CA ASP A 31 -10.11 -10.98 1.36
C ASP A 31 -8.82 -11.59 1.92
N PHE A 32 -7.87 -12.02 1.08
CA PHE A 32 -6.58 -12.47 1.59
C PHE A 32 -5.73 -11.32 2.16
N TYR A 33 -6.09 -10.08 1.85
CA TYR A 33 -5.45 -8.91 2.47
C TYR A 33 -5.97 -8.64 3.89
N ASN A 34 -7.07 -9.28 4.29
CA ASN A 34 -7.61 -9.12 5.64
C ASN A 34 -6.62 -9.66 6.66
N GLY A 35 -6.28 -8.83 7.66
CA GLY A 35 -5.30 -9.20 8.66
C GLY A 35 -3.85 -9.06 8.22
N ASP A 36 -3.60 -8.45 7.08
CA ASP A 36 -2.26 -8.25 6.53
C ASP A 36 -1.44 -7.24 7.34
N VAL A 37 -2.11 -6.38 8.09
CA VAL A 37 -1.46 -5.39 8.95
C VAL A 37 -1.24 -6.00 10.32
N ASP A 38 0.01 -6.23 10.69
CA ASP A 38 0.38 -6.84 11.98
C ASP A 38 1.27 -5.90 12.77
N PRO A 39 0.75 -5.29 13.86
CA PRO A 39 1.54 -4.38 14.67
C PRO A 39 2.64 -5.06 15.50
N VAL A 40 2.57 -6.38 15.65
CA VAL A 40 3.60 -7.15 16.37
C VAL A 40 4.85 -7.29 15.52
N LEU A 41 4.69 -7.36 14.19
CA LEU A 41 5.80 -7.50 13.25
C LEU A 41 6.13 -6.14 12.63
N ASN A 42 7.29 -5.59 12.97
CA ASN A 42 7.82 -4.38 12.34
C ASN A 42 6.88 -3.17 12.40
N PRO A 43 6.37 -2.80 13.59
CA PRO A 43 5.43 -1.66 13.69
C PRO A 43 6.03 -0.35 13.16
N GLU A 44 7.35 -0.21 13.22
CA GLU A 44 8.06 0.98 12.76
C GLU A 44 7.99 1.18 11.23
N ARG A 45 7.51 0.19 10.49
CA ARG A 45 7.38 0.26 9.03
C ARG A 45 6.03 0.78 8.56
N TYR A 46 5.07 0.93 9.48
CA TYR A 46 3.70 1.33 9.15
C TYR A 46 3.45 2.80 9.49
N PHE A 47 2.64 3.43 8.65
CA PHE A 47 2.17 4.79 8.85
C PHE A 47 0.68 4.85 8.53
N GLY A 48 -0.08 5.56 9.37
CA GLY A 48 -1.48 5.85 9.09
C GLY A 48 -1.60 7.12 8.26
N ALA A 49 -2.55 7.15 7.36
CA ALA A 49 -2.84 8.31 6.52
C ALA A 49 -4.22 8.88 6.88
N PHE A 50 -4.24 10.13 7.33
CA PHE A 50 -5.46 10.82 7.77
C PHE A 50 -5.78 11.97 6.83
N ASP A 51 -7.05 12.14 6.51
CA ASP A 51 -7.50 13.26 5.70
C ASP A 51 -7.66 14.53 6.52
N GLN A 52 -8.15 15.60 5.89
CA GLN A 52 -8.33 16.90 6.55
C GLN A 52 -9.41 16.88 7.63
N GLN A 53 -10.34 15.93 7.58
CA GLN A 53 -11.36 15.74 8.61
C GLN A 53 -10.87 14.87 9.76
N GLY A 54 -9.63 14.40 9.71
CA GLY A 54 -9.07 13.54 10.74
C GLY A 54 -9.46 12.08 10.62
N GLU A 55 -10.05 11.67 9.50
CA GLU A 55 -10.41 10.28 9.26
C GLU A 55 -9.24 9.48 8.71
N LEU A 56 -9.07 8.26 9.21
CA LEU A 56 -8.07 7.34 8.71
C LEU A 56 -8.54 6.79 7.35
N VAL A 57 -7.83 7.14 6.29
CA VAL A 57 -8.21 6.74 4.93
C VAL A 57 -7.37 5.60 4.37
N GLY A 58 -6.24 5.33 4.98
CA GLY A 58 -5.37 4.26 4.50
C GLY A 58 -4.13 4.11 5.37
N PHE A 59 -3.27 3.20 4.95
CA PHE A 59 -1.97 3.02 5.58
C PHE A 59 -0.89 2.87 4.52
N TYR A 60 0.35 3.12 4.94
CA TYR A 60 1.54 2.88 4.15
C TYR A 60 2.49 1.97 4.91
N TYR A 61 3.22 1.18 4.15
CA TYR A 61 4.25 0.29 4.67
C TYR A 61 5.54 0.57 3.89
N PHE A 62 6.63 0.79 4.62
CA PHE A 62 7.92 1.06 4.00
C PHE A 62 8.97 0.15 4.63
N GLU A 63 9.62 -0.64 3.80
CA GLU A 63 10.72 -1.48 4.26
C GLU A 63 12.00 -1.06 3.55
N PRO A 64 12.90 -0.34 4.24
CA PRO A 64 14.18 0.02 3.65
C PRO A 64 15.02 -1.22 3.36
N LYS A 65 15.52 -1.28 2.14
CA LYS A 65 16.48 -2.28 1.66
C LYS A 65 17.61 -1.53 0.95
N PRO A 66 18.45 -0.81 1.70
CA PRO A 66 19.40 0.13 1.12
C PRO A 66 20.22 -0.47 0.00
N PRO A 67 20.37 0.24 -1.13
CA PRO A 67 19.94 1.62 -1.39
C PRO A 67 18.47 1.77 -1.84
N ASP A 68 17.69 0.72 -1.81
CA ASP A 68 16.32 0.68 -2.34
C ASP A 68 15.28 0.65 -1.21
N LEU A 69 14.02 0.66 -1.59
CA LEU A 69 12.88 0.66 -0.65
C LEU A 69 11.75 -0.21 -1.21
N ASP A 70 11.21 -1.08 -0.36
CA ASP A 70 9.94 -1.75 -0.64
C ASP A 70 8.81 -0.87 -0.10
N TYR A 71 7.76 -0.70 -0.90
CA TYR A 71 6.62 0.16 -0.62
C TYR A 71 5.33 -0.63 -0.72
N GLY A 72 4.53 -0.59 0.32
CA GLY A 72 3.21 -1.19 0.34
C GLY A 72 2.18 -0.19 0.83
N LEU A 73 0.91 -0.42 0.51
CA LEU A 73 -0.16 0.49 0.88
C LEU A 73 -1.51 -0.22 0.90
N GLY A 74 -2.43 0.34 1.67
CA GLY A 74 -3.81 -0.12 1.69
C GLY A 74 -4.74 1.05 1.88
N LEU A 75 -5.76 1.15 1.02
CA LEU A 75 -6.80 2.15 1.10
C LEU A 75 -7.98 1.57 1.86
N ARG A 76 -8.65 2.39 2.67
CA ARG A 76 -9.82 1.94 3.43
C ARG A 76 -10.83 1.26 2.48
N PRO A 77 -11.42 0.12 2.87
CA PRO A 77 -12.23 -0.69 1.96
C PRO A 77 -13.35 0.07 1.23
N ASP A 78 -14.03 0.99 1.91
CA ASP A 78 -15.12 1.77 1.30
C ASP A 78 -14.64 2.81 0.29
N LEU A 79 -13.34 3.10 0.28
CA LEU A 79 -12.75 4.04 -0.66
C LEU A 79 -12.16 3.35 -1.90
N VAL A 80 -12.02 2.04 -1.85
CA VAL A 80 -11.51 1.27 -2.99
C VAL A 80 -12.52 1.32 -4.14
N GLY A 81 -12.01 1.48 -5.37
CA GLY A 81 -12.89 1.51 -6.54
C GLY A 81 -13.51 2.87 -6.85
N GLN A 82 -13.10 3.93 -6.16
CA GLN A 82 -13.59 5.29 -6.38
C GLN A 82 -12.57 6.17 -7.11
N SER A 83 -11.62 5.55 -7.81
CA SER A 83 -10.57 6.25 -8.55
C SER A 83 -9.64 7.10 -7.68
N LEU A 84 -9.52 6.74 -6.40
CA LEU A 84 -8.65 7.43 -5.45
C LEU A 84 -7.25 6.81 -5.33
N GLY A 85 -7.08 5.62 -5.91
CA GLY A 85 -5.85 4.84 -5.75
C GLY A 85 -4.60 5.54 -6.22
N LEU A 86 -4.66 6.22 -7.36
CA LEU A 86 -3.48 6.91 -7.90
C LEU A 86 -3.06 8.08 -7.01
N GLU A 87 -4.01 8.88 -6.56
CA GLU A 87 -3.74 10.00 -5.64
C GLU A 87 -3.12 9.48 -4.35
N PHE A 88 -3.69 8.43 -3.79
CA PHE A 88 -3.20 7.82 -2.56
C PHE A 88 -1.79 7.27 -2.73
N PHE A 89 -1.56 6.56 -3.84
CA PHE A 89 -0.25 5.99 -4.17
C PHE A 89 0.82 7.08 -4.30
N LEU A 90 0.51 8.15 -5.02
CA LEU A 90 1.47 9.24 -5.27
C LEU A 90 1.80 10.01 -3.97
N ALA A 91 0.83 10.18 -3.08
CA ALA A 91 1.08 10.83 -1.80
C ALA A 91 2.08 10.04 -0.95
N GLY A 92 1.91 8.71 -0.89
CA GLY A 92 2.84 7.85 -0.18
C GLY A 92 4.21 7.80 -0.82
N LEU A 93 4.26 7.83 -2.15
CA LEU A 93 5.53 7.83 -2.89
C LEU A 93 6.33 9.11 -2.61
N THR A 94 5.65 10.26 -2.59
CA THR A 94 6.28 11.54 -2.24
C THR A 94 6.84 11.50 -0.83
N PHE A 95 6.06 11.00 0.12
CA PHE A 95 6.50 10.83 1.51
C PHE A 95 7.74 9.92 1.59
N ALA A 96 7.71 8.81 0.87
CA ALA A 96 8.81 7.85 0.87
C ALA A 96 10.10 8.45 0.32
N ARG A 97 10.00 9.21 -0.76
CA ARG A 97 11.16 9.86 -1.36
C ARG A 97 11.80 10.90 -0.44
N GLU A 98 10.98 11.66 0.26
CA GLU A 98 11.45 12.66 1.20
C GLU A 98 12.10 12.03 2.44
N ARG A 99 11.49 10.98 2.97
CA ARG A 99 11.94 10.37 4.22
C ARG A 99 13.11 9.42 4.04
N TYR A 100 13.09 8.58 3.00
CA TYR A 100 14.05 7.51 2.83
C TYR A 100 15.08 7.75 1.73
N GLN A 101 14.79 8.63 0.79
CA GLN A 101 15.66 8.96 -0.35
C GLN A 101 16.17 7.70 -1.06
N PRO A 102 15.28 6.77 -1.47
CA PRO A 102 15.70 5.52 -2.08
C PRO A 102 16.23 5.73 -3.49
N ARG A 103 17.15 4.86 -3.89
CA ARG A 103 17.62 4.83 -5.28
C ARG A 103 16.49 4.34 -6.18
N ARG A 104 15.74 3.33 -5.76
CA ARG A 104 14.63 2.76 -6.50
C ARG A 104 13.56 2.23 -5.55
N VAL A 105 12.31 2.39 -5.94
CA VAL A 105 11.15 1.91 -5.16
C VAL A 105 10.58 0.67 -5.82
N TYR A 106 10.28 -0.34 -5.02
CA TYR A 106 9.69 -1.61 -5.45
C TYR A 106 8.36 -1.83 -4.80
N LEU A 107 7.44 -2.45 -5.55
CA LEU A 107 6.11 -2.85 -5.09
C LEU A 107 5.94 -4.34 -5.30
N HIS A 108 5.14 -4.96 -4.44
CA HIS A 108 4.74 -6.36 -4.60
C HIS A 108 3.22 -6.41 -4.64
N VAL A 109 2.66 -6.94 -5.72
CA VAL A 109 1.21 -6.93 -5.94
C VAL A 109 0.75 -8.29 -6.41
N ALA A 110 -0.41 -8.75 -5.92
CA ALA A 110 -0.99 -9.99 -6.42
C ALA A 110 -1.29 -9.86 -7.92
N GLU A 111 -0.92 -10.87 -8.69
CA GLU A 111 -1.05 -10.85 -10.15
C GLU A 111 -2.49 -10.58 -10.60
N PHE A 112 -3.49 -11.12 -9.87
CA PHE A 112 -4.89 -10.92 -10.22
C PHE A 112 -5.41 -9.51 -9.89
N ASN A 113 -4.67 -8.73 -9.12
CA ASN A 113 -5.11 -7.38 -8.70
C ASN A 113 -4.86 -6.36 -9.81
N GLU A 114 -5.65 -6.44 -10.87
CA GLU A 114 -5.49 -5.56 -12.03
C GLU A 114 -5.68 -4.09 -11.71
N ARG A 115 -6.59 -3.80 -10.77
CA ARG A 115 -6.84 -2.41 -10.36
C ARG A 115 -5.57 -1.74 -9.82
N ALA A 116 -4.88 -2.41 -8.90
CA ALA A 116 -3.64 -1.89 -8.34
C ALA A 116 -2.55 -1.81 -9.40
N ARG A 117 -2.45 -2.84 -10.23
CA ARG A 117 -1.44 -2.86 -11.30
C ARG A 117 -1.57 -1.66 -12.23
N LYS A 118 -2.81 -1.33 -12.62
CA LYS A 118 -3.07 -0.17 -13.49
C LYS A 118 -2.67 1.14 -12.84
N VAL A 119 -2.93 1.27 -11.54
CA VAL A 119 -2.51 2.46 -10.77
C VAL A 119 -1.00 2.60 -10.82
N TYR A 120 -0.28 1.51 -10.56
CA TYR A 120 1.19 1.53 -10.53
C TYR A 120 1.78 1.79 -11.91
N GLU A 121 1.19 1.21 -12.94
CA GLU A 121 1.63 1.47 -14.32
C GLU A 121 1.45 2.94 -14.71
N ARG A 122 0.33 3.56 -14.32
CA ARG A 122 0.10 4.99 -14.53
C ARG A 122 1.12 5.85 -13.81
N ALA A 123 1.61 5.39 -12.68
CA ALA A 123 2.63 6.10 -11.91
C ALA A 123 4.06 5.88 -12.45
N GLY A 124 4.21 5.11 -13.52
CA GLY A 124 5.51 4.88 -14.14
C GLY A 124 6.24 3.65 -13.66
N PHE A 125 5.52 2.71 -13.04
CA PHE A 125 6.10 1.44 -12.59
C PHE A 125 5.86 0.36 -13.63
N GLU A 126 6.78 -0.62 -13.67
CA GLU A 126 6.68 -1.75 -14.59
C GLU A 126 7.01 -3.06 -13.88
N VAL A 127 6.49 -4.17 -14.40
CA VAL A 127 6.77 -5.50 -13.87
C VAL A 127 8.22 -5.86 -14.15
N VAL A 128 8.96 -6.24 -13.10
CA VAL A 128 10.36 -6.65 -13.21
C VAL A 128 10.56 -8.12 -12.88
N SER A 129 9.67 -8.73 -12.10
CA SER A 129 9.74 -10.16 -11.81
C SER A 129 8.39 -10.70 -11.32
N ARG A 130 8.29 -12.03 -11.28
CA ARG A 130 7.12 -12.76 -10.80
C ARG A 130 7.57 -13.79 -9.80
N HIS A 131 6.82 -13.94 -8.72
CA HIS A 131 7.11 -14.94 -7.69
C HIS A 131 5.79 -15.46 -7.11
N VAL A 132 5.88 -16.52 -6.33
CA VAL A 132 4.72 -17.13 -5.70
C VAL A 132 4.85 -17.01 -4.18
N ARG A 133 3.78 -16.61 -3.51
CA ARG A 133 3.70 -16.59 -2.05
C ARG A 133 2.69 -17.63 -1.59
N SER A 134 3.04 -18.33 -0.51
CA SER A 134 2.17 -19.34 0.09
C SER A 134 1.40 -18.73 1.26
N PHE A 135 0.08 -18.91 1.23
CA PHE A 135 -0.81 -18.45 2.30
C PHE A 135 -1.51 -19.68 2.87
N GLU A 136 -1.53 -19.79 4.19
CA GLU A 136 -2.14 -20.93 4.86
C GLU A 136 -3.59 -21.16 4.42
N ARG A 137 -4.36 -20.09 4.31
CA ARG A 137 -5.78 -20.16 3.97
C ARG A 137 -6.05 -20.19 2.48
N PHE A 138 -5.20 -19.56 1.67
CA PHE A 138 -5.47 -19.33 0.24
C PHE A 138 -4.56 -20.15 -0.69
N GLY A 139 -3.59 -20.89 -0.14
CA GLY A 139 -2.61 -21.63 -0.92
C GLY A 139 -1.59 -20.72 -1.60
N GLU A 140 -1.13 -21.15 -2.76
CA GLU A 140 -0.14 -20.39 -3.50
C GLU A 140 -0.78 -19.30 -4.35
N VAL A 141 -0.28 -18.08 -4.19
CA VAL A 141 -0.78 -16.90 -4.91
C VAL A 141 0.36 -16.26 -5.69
N PRO A 142 0.22 -16.10 -7.03
CA PRO A 142 1.24 -15.43 -7.82
C PRO A 142 1.29 -13.93 -7.49
N PHE A 143 2.49 -13.42 -7.33
CA PHE A 143 2.76 -12.00 -7.11
C PHE A 143 3.68 -11.47 -8.19
N LEU A 144 3.56 -10.18 -8.46
CA LEU A 144 4.45 -9.45 -9.34
C LEU A 144 5.25 -8.45 -8.51
N THR A 145 6.53 -8.34 -8.81
CA THR A 145 7.35 -7.25 -8.31
C THR A 145 7.37 -6.17 -9.39
N MET A 146 7.04 -4.96 -9.01
CA MET A 146 7.05 -3.82 -9.91
C MET A 146 8.03 -2.77 -9.40
N ALA A 147 8.65 -2.06 -10.31
CA ALA A 147 9.62 -1.03 -9.97
C ALA A 147 9.49 0.15 -10.92
N GLU A 148 9.98 1.30 -10.48
CA GLU A 148 10.04 2.49 -11.31
C GLU A 148 10.81 2.20 -12.60
N ARG A 149 10.31 2.68 -13.73
CA ARG A 149 11.03 2.60 -14.98
C ARG A 149 12.32 3.40 -14.88
N ARG A 150 13.40 2.80 -15.34
CA ARG A 150 14.66 3.51 -15.40
C ARG A 150 14.63 4.51 -16.56
N PRO A 151 15.18 5.71 -16.36
CA PRO A 151 15.28 6.69 -17.46
C PRO A 151 16.17 6.20 -18.59
#